data_0a979d355fb1da590db060e86497824c
#
_entry.id   0a979d355fb1da590db060e86497824c
#
_cell.length_a   1.000
_cell.length_b   1.000
_cell.length_c   1.000
_cell.angle_alpha   90.00
_cell.angle_beta   90.00
_cell.angle_gamma   90.00
#
_symmetry.space_group_name_H-M   'P 1'
#
loop_
_entity.id
_entity.type
_entity.pdbx_description
1 polymer ?
#
loop_
_entity_poly.entity_id
_entity_poly.type
_entity_poly.pdbx_seq_one_letter_code
_entity_poly.pdbx_strand_id
1 'polypeptide(L)'
;MDLRLLNFRGPRGWIEALGLAALALASCLVFYGRVLAGRERFDLPAFAAALQQSGLSILPAITLVMIAIGLILGHQVEGILTQFDLPVVVILTVAFVIIIEVLPVLVGILVAGRAGVALAVRQATLLATGEMDGLLVCGIEPLSFTLAPVLLAMLLMSFAFLVWGTLVTFAVAGAWLWASTGVAPSLFLEMLTSALTPGTLIEALVKPLLFAVLIALVATLNGIGAGRRPGGVAGAATGTMIGAVTAILVTDLLYIVLVRV
;
A
#
# COMPACT_ATOMS: atom_id res chain seq x y z
N MET A 1 -10.69 3.80 -28.21
CA MET A 1 -9.46 3.04 -27.96
C MET A 1 -9.86 1.60 -27.73
N ASP A 2 -9.46 0.70 -28.64
CA ASP A 2 -9.94 -0.69 -28.62
C ASP A 2 -9.21 -1.48 -27.54
N LEU A 3 -9.78 -1.56 -26.35
CA LEU A 3 -9.24 -2.30 -25.18
C LEU A 3 -9.18 -3.82 -25.41
N ARG A 4 -9.70 -4.28 -26.56
CA ARG A 4 -9.80 -5.71 -26.91
C ARG A 4 -8.47 -6.35 -27.36
N LEU A 5 -7.43 -5.54 -27.63
CA LEU A 5 -6.18 -6.00 -28.25
C LEU A 5 -5.02 -6.18 -27.25
N LEU A 6 -5.24 -5.93 -25.94
CA LEU A 6 -4.18 -5.99 -24.95
C LEU A 6 -3.81 -7.43 -24.59
N ASN A 7 -2.78 -7.94 -25.25
CA ASN A 7 -2.20 -9.27 -24.98
C ASN A 7 -0.85 -9.10 -24.24
N PHE A 8 -0.89 -9.14 -22.91
CA PHE A 8 0.27 -8.90 -22.04
C PHE A 8 1.34 -10.02 -22.04
N ARG A 9 1.23 -11.04 -22.92
CA ARG A 9 2.12 -12.21 -22.90
C ARG A 9 3.37 -12.13 -23.79
N GLY A 10 3.70 -10.98 -24.37
CA GLY A 10 4.87 -10.80 -25.22
C GLY A 10 5.71 -9.58 -24.86
N PRO A 11 6.92 -9.40 -25.44
CA PRO A 11 7.77 -8.22 -25.17
C PRO A 11 7.09 -6.89 -25.53
N ARG A 12 6.12 -6.88 -26.44
CA ARG A 12 5.25 -5.73 -26.74
C ARG A 12 4.25 -5.45 -25.62
N GLY A 13 3.82 -6.49 -24.87
CA GLY A 13 2.88 -6.35 -23.77
C GLY A 13 3.39 -5.49 -22.60
N TRP A 14 4.70 -5.46 -22.36
CA TRP A 14 5.30 -4.60 -21.31
C TRP A 14 5.23 -3.12 -21.66
N ILE A 15 5.45 -2.77 -22.94
CA ILE A 15 5.33 -1.38 -23.42
C ILE A 15 3.88 -0.93 -23.34
N GLU A 16 2.93 -1.79 -23.72
CA GLU A 16 1.50 -1.53 -23.62
C GLU A 16 1.05 -1.38 -22.16
N ALA A 17 1.56 -2.22 -21.25
CA ALA A 17 1.30 -2.12 -19.82
C ALA A 17 1.82 -0.82 -19.22
N LEU A 18 3.07 -0.42 -19.54
CA LEU A 18 3.63 0.85 -19.10
C LEU A 18 2.85 2.05 -19.67
N GLY A 19 2.45 1.98 -20.93
CA GLY A 19 1.61 3.02 -21.56
C GLY A 19 0.26 3.16 -20.88
N LEU A 20 -0.42 2.04 -20.57
CA LEU A 20 -1.67 2.04 -19.82
C LEU A 20 -1.50 2.57 -18.39
N ALA A 21 -0.44 2.16 -17.68
CA ALA A 21 -0.15 2.65 -16.35
C ALA A 21 0.05 4.18 -16.35
N ALA A 22 0.83 4.68 -17.33
CA ALA A 22 1.05 6.11 -17.50
C ALA A 22 -0.25 6.87 -17.82
N LEU A 23 -1.09 6.33 -18.71
CA LEU A 23 -2.39 6.90 -19.03
C LEU A 23 -3.34 6.88 -17.82
N ALA A 24 -3.37 5.80 -17.05
CA ALA A 24 -4.18 5.68 -15.84
C ALA A 24 -3.77 6.71 -14.78
N LEU A 25 -2.46 6.91 -14.56
CA LEU A 25 -1.98 7.97 -13.68
C LEU A 25 -2.30 9.37 -14.21
N ALA A 26 -2.06 9.61 -15.49
CA ALA A 26 -2.34 10.91 -16.11
C ALA A 26 -3.83 11.26 -16.03
N SER A 27 -4.74 10.30 -16.29
CA SER A 27 -6.18 10.52 -16.17
C SER A 27 -6.59 10.84 -14.73
N CYS A 28 -6.03 10.16 -13.72
CA CYS A 28 -6.26 10.48 -12.31
C CYS A 28 -5.75 11.88 -11.94
N LEU A 29 -4.54 12.24 -12.37
CA LEU A 29 -3.97 13.57 -12.09
C LEU A 29 -4.79 14.69 -12.74
N VAL A 30 -5.22 14.50 -13.99
CA VAL A 30 -6.11 15.44 -14.69
C VAL A 30 -7.45 15.55 -13.97
N PHE A 31 -8.03 14.42 -13.55
CA PHE A 31 -9.27 14.40 -12.79
C PHE A 31 -9.14 15.18 -11.48
N TYR A 32 -8.11 14.92 -10.68
CA TYR A 32 -7.86 15.67 -9.44
C TYR A 32 -7.63 17.17 -9.71
N GLY A 33 -6.90 17.51 -10.77
CA GLY A 33 -6.71 18.89 -11.17
C GLY A 33 -8.03 19.59 -11.53
N ARG A 34 -8.96 18.90 -12.21
CA ARG A 34 -10.30 19.43 -12.56
C ARG A 34 -11.19 19.58 -11.33
N VAL A 35 -11.11 18.62 -10.38
CA VAL A 35 -11.84 18.70 -9.11
C VAL A 35 -11.34 19.89 -8.28
N LEU A 36 -10.01 20.08 -8.15
CA LEU A 36 -9.43 21.23 -7.46
C LEU A 36 -9.78 22.57 -8.13
N ALA A 37 -9.89 22.57 -9.46
CA ALA A 37 -10.33 23.75 -10.22
C ALA A 37 -11.87 23.99 -10.17
N GLY A 38 -12.62 23.16 -9.45
CA GLY A 38 -14.08 23.24 -9.32
C GLY A 38 -14.85 22.92 -10.61
N ARG A 39 -14.17 22.28 -11.61
CA ARG A 39 -14.77 21.95 -12.91
C ARG A 39 -15.46 20.59 -12.92
N GLU A 40 -15.09 19.70 -12.00
CA GLU A 40 -15.72 18.39 -11.81
C GLU A 40 -16.11 18.20 -10.35
N ARG A 41 -17.17 17.42 -10.11
CA ARG A 41 -17.60 17.08 -8.75
C ARG A 41 -16.91 15.79 -8.33
N PHE A 42 -16.28 15.81 -7.18
CA PHE A 42 -15.73 14.60 -6.56
C PHE A 42 -16.89 13.74 -6.03
N ASP A 43 -16.90 12.46 -6.42
CA ASP A 43 -17.89 11.49 -5.94
C ASP A 43 -17.56 11.06 -4.50
N LEU A 44 -18.07 11.82 -3.53
CA LEU A 44 -17.91 11.54 -2.11
C LEU A 44 -18.46 10.18 -1.69
N PRO A 45 -19.64 9.71 -2.14
CA PRO A 45 -20.13 8.36 -1.88
C PRO A 45 -19.19 7.27 -2.36
N ALA A 46 -18.67 7.37 -3.60
CA ALA A 46 -17.71 6.40 -4.13
C ALA A 46 -16.39 6.40 -3.35
N PHE A 47 -15.91 7.57 -2.95
CA PHE A 47 -14.73 7.71 -2.10
C PHE A 47 -14.95 7.12 -0.70
N ALA A 48 -16.09 7.39 -0.06
CA ALA A 48 -16.42 6.84 1.26
C ALA A 48 -16.51 5.31 1.22
N ALA A 49 -17.13 4.75 0.17
CA ALA A 49 -17.17 3.30 -0.05
C ALA A 49 -15.76 2.72 -0.26
N ALA A 50 -14.92 3.40 -1.06
CA ALA A 50 -13.53 3.00 -1.25
C ALA A 50 -12.72 3.07 0.07
N LEU A 51 -12.92 4.11 0.87
CA LEU A 51 -12.28 4.29 2.17
C LEU A 51 -12.69 3.19 3.15
N GLN A 52 -13.97 2.84 3.20
CA GLN A 52 -14.47 1.75 4.04
C GLN A 52 -13.89 0.39 3.58
N GLN A 53 -13.86 0.15 2.27
CA GLN A 53 -13.36 -1.10 1.71
C GLN A 53 -11.84 -1.23 1.83
N SER A 54 -11.09 -0.14 1.60
CA SER A 54 -9.62 -0.11 1.65
C SER A 54 -9.06 0.15 3.03
N GLY A 55 -9.86 0.66 3.96
CA GLY A 55 -9.41 1.13 5.25
C GLY A 55 -10.01 0.35 6.42
N LEU A 56 -11.21 0.70 6.82
CA LEU A 56 -11.80 0.21 8.06
C LEU A 56 -11.93 -1.32 8.12
N SER A 57 -12.16 -1.97 6.98
CA SER A 57 -12.27 -3.43 6.91
C SER A 57 -10.94 -4.17 7.12
N ILE A 58 -9.80 -3.50 6.92
CA ILE A 58 -8.45 -4.06 7.07
C ILE A 58 -7.89 -3.79 8.47
N LEU A 59 -8.39 -2.77 9.14
CA LEU A 59 -7.85 -2.26 10.40
C LEU A 59 -7.66 -3.34 11.48
N PRO A 60 -8.61 -4.28 11.72
CA PRO A 60 -8.39 -5.34 12.70
C PRO A 60 -7.24 -6.28 12.32
N ALA A 61 -7.13 -6.63 11.04
CA ALA A 61 -6.06 -7.51 10.56
C ALA A 61 -4.69 -6.83 10.67
N ILE A 62 -4.59 -5.55 10.28
CA ILE A 62 -3.36 -4.76 10.43
C ILE A 62 -2.97 -4.67 11.91
N THR A 63 -3.93 -4.33 12.80
CA THR A 63 -3.65 -4.22 14.23
C THR A 63 -3.12 -5.53 14.81
N LEU A 64 -3.70 -6.67 14.43
CA LEU A 64 -3.25 -7.99 14.89
C LEU A 64 -1.83 -8.29 14.41
N VAL A 65 -1.52 -8.02 13.15
CA VAL A 65 -0.17 -8.21 12.59
C VAL A 65 0.84 -7.30 13.30
N MET A 66 0.48 -6.03 13.56
CA MET A 66 1.37 -5.09 14.25
C MET A 66 1.60 -5.45 15.72
N ILE A 67 0.60 -6.01 16.40
CA ILE A 67 0.76 -6.59 17.75
C ILE A 67 1.76 -7.76 17.71
N ALA A 68 1.60 -8.69 16.76
CA ALA A 68 2.52 -9.82 16.63
C ALA A 68 3.95 -9.37 16.38
N ILE A 69 4.15 -8.37 15.50
CA ILE A 69 5.48 -7.80 15.24
C ILE A 69 6.04 -7.11 16.48
N GLY A 70 5.21 -6.35 17.21
CA GLY A 70 5.60 -5.70 18.45
C GLY A 70 6.06 -6.70 19.52
N LEU A 71 5.37 -7.84 19.67
CA LEU A 71 5.77 -8.91 20.56
C LEU A 71 7.09 -9.56 20.13
N ILE A 72 7.24 -9.88 18.84
CA ILE A 72 8.47 -10.45 18.30
C ILE A 72 9.64 -9.48 18.53
N LEU A 73 9.44 -8.20 18.23
CA LEU A 73 10.45 -7.16 18.45
C LEU A 73 10.85 -7.06 19.92
N GLY A 74 9.86 -6.97 20.82
CA GLY A 74 10.10 -6.87 22.26
C GLY A 74 10.91 -8.06 22.78
N HIS A 75 10.54 -9.27 22.36
CA HIS A 75 11.23 -10.50 22.75
C HIS A 75 12.67 -10.58 22.16
N GLN A 76 12.87 -10.19 20.90
CA GLN A 76 14.21 -10.17 20.31
C GLN A 76 15.12 -9.16 20.97
N VAL A 77 14.62 -7.96 21.25
CA VAL A 77 15.38 -6.92 21.97
C VAL A 77 15.73 -7.36 23.39
N GLU A 78 14.80 -7.98 24.11
CA GLU A 78 15.06 -8.57 25.44
C GLU A 78 16.21 -9.59 25.38
N GLY A 79 16.18 -10.53 24.42
CA GLY A 79 17.23 -11.53 24.21
C GLY A 79 18.60 -10.92 23.99
N ILE A 80 18.67 -9.85 23.18
CA ILE A 80 19.93 -9.13 22.92
C ILE A 80 20.44 -8.41 24.17
N LEU A 81 19.55 -7.74 24.92
CA LEU A 81 19.90 -7.02 26.14
C LEU A 81 20.42 -7.95 27.22
N THR A 82 19.81 -9.12 27.40
CA THR A 82 20.15 -10.05 28.46
C THR A 82 21.40 -10.91 28.15
N GLN A 83 21.66 -11.20 26.86
CA GLN A 83 22.77 -12.06 26.46
C GLN A 83 24.09 -11.31 26.21
N PHE A 84 24.01 -10.08 25.72
CA PHE A 84 25.22 -9.41 25.22
C PHE A 84 25.59 -8.14 25.97
N ASP A 85 24.77 -7.70 26.95
CA ASP A 85 24.99 -6.44 27.70
C ASP A 85 25.25 -5.22 26.76
N LEU A 86 24.62 -5.27 25.56
CA LEU A 86 24.89 -4.34 24.49
C LEU A 86 24.25 -2.98 24.77
N PRO A 87 24.92 -1.90 24.34
CA PRO A 87 24.40 -0.56 24.57
C PRO A 87 23.08 -0.33 23.82
N VAL A 88 22.28 0.58 24.33
CA VAL A 88 21.02 1.12 23.82
C VAL A 88 20.99 1.36 22.32
N VAL A 89 22.14 1.61 21.69
CA VAL A 89 22.31 1.80 20.24
C VAL A 89 21.76 0.62 19.41
N VAL A 90 21.82 -0.60 19.93
CA VAL A 90 21.26 -1.77 19.20
C VAL A 90 19.74 -1.71 19.13
N ILE A 91 19.07 -1.32 20.22
CA ILE A 91 17.61 -1.15 20.25
C ILE A 91 17.18 -0.10 19.21
N LEU A 92 17.92 1.00 19.16
CA LEU A 92 17.66 2.09 18.20
C LEU A 92 17.82 1.61 16.76
N THR A 93 18.88 0.85 16.46
CA THR A 93 19.13 0.35 15.10
C THR A 93 18.02 -0.61 14.65
N VAL A 94 17.62 -1.54 15.52
CA VAL A 94 16.54 -2.49 15.21
C VAL A 94 15.21 -1.78 15.03
N ALA A 95 14.87 -0.83 15.91
CA ALA A 95 13.67 -0.03 15.80
C ALA A 95 13.63 0.76 14.47
N PHE A 96 14.75 1.36 14.09
CA PHE A 96 14.92 2.10 12.84
C PHE A 96 14.65 1.21 11.61
N VAL A 97 15.27 0.03 11.54
CA VAL A 97 15.06 -0.90 10.41
C VAL A 97 13.59 -1.32 10.31
N ILE A 98 12.93 -1.58 11.43
CA ILE A 98 11.53 -1.98 11.44
C ILE A 98 10.62 -0.87 10.91
N ILE A 99 10.80 0.38 11.35
CA ILE A 99 9.98 1.50 10.91
C ILE A 99 10.13 1.77 9.41
N ILE A 100 11.34 1.70 8.88
CA ILE A 100 11.64 2.16 7.52
C ILE A 100 11.49 1.04 6.50
N GLU A 101 11.76 -0.22 6.89
CA GLU A 101 11.75 -1.34 5.95
C GLU A 101 10.54 -2.26 6.17
N VAL A 102 10.36 -2.76 7.38
CA VAL A 102 9.39 -3.84 7.60
C VAL A 102 7.95 -3.33 7.58
N LEU A 103 7.65 -2.25 8.31
CA LEU A 103 6.27 -1.75 8.42
C LEU A 103 5.69 -1.26 7.08
N PRO A 104 6.39 -0.47 6.26
CA PRO A 104 5.87 -0.05 4.96
C PRO A 104 5.55 -1.22 4.03
N VAL A 105 6.43 -2.23 3.96
CA VAL A 105 6.22 -3.42 3.13
C VAL A 105 5.01 -4.22 3.59
N LEU A 106 4.86 -4.43 4.89
CA LEU A 106 3.71 -5.16 5.44
C LEU A 106 2.40 -4.43 5.21
N VAL A 107 2.36 -3.12 5.44
CA VAL A 107 1.20 -2.29 5.11
C VAL A 107 0.88 -2.41 3.62
N GLY A 108 1.88 -2.31 2.74
CA GLY A 108 1.72 -2.47 1.30
C GLY A 108 1.12 -3.83 0.92
N ILE A 109 1.62 -4.93 1.47
CA ILE A 109 1.11 -6.28 1.19
C ILE A 109 -0.35 -6.43 1.64
N LEU A 110 -0.71 -5.93 2.82
CA LEU A 110 -2.08 -6.00 3.33
C LEU A 110 -3.04 -5.14 2.49
N VAL A 111 -2.63 -3.94 2.10
CA VAL A 111 -3.40 -3.07 1.20
C VAL A 111 -3.54 -3.71 -0.18
N ALA A 112 -2.49 -4.33 -0.73
CA ALA A 112 -2.54 -5.03 -2.01
C ALA A 112 -3.56 -6.17 -1.99
N GLY A 113 -3.55 -6.99 -0.93
CA GLY A 113 -4.44 -8.13 -0.80
C GLY A 113 -5.92 -7.77 -0.65
N ARG A 114 -6.23 -6.59 -0.16
CA ARG A 114 -7.63 -6.18 0.03
C ARG A 114 -8.06 -5.11 -0.97
N ALA A 115 -7.45 -3.93 -0.91
CA ALA A 115 -7.86 -2.80 -1.73
C ALA A 115 -7.44 -2.98 -3.20
N GLY A 116 -6.22 -3.45 -3.46
CA GLY A 116 -5.75 -3.71 -4.82
C GLY A 116 -6.58 -4.78 -5.51
N VAL A 117 -6.79 -5.91 -4.84
CA VAL A 117 -7.62 -7.01 -5.37
C VAL A 117 -9.06 -6.54 -5.61
N ALA A 118 -9.65 -5.79 -4.67
CA ALA A 118 -11.02 -5.28 -4.83
C ALA A 118 -11.16 -4.34 -6.02
N LEU A 119 -10.18 -3.46 -6.26
CA LEU A 119 -10.15 -2.59 -7.45
C LEU A 119 -10.09 -3.39 -8.75
N ALA A 120 -9.18 -4.37 -8.83
CA ALA A 120 -9.04 -5.23 -10.01
C ALA A 120 -10.31 -6.02 -10.32
N VAL A 121 -10.91 -6.62 -9.28
CA VAL A 121 -12.17 -7.36 -9.40
C VAL A 121 -13.29 -6.46 -9.88
N ARG A 122 -13.42 -5.25 -9.31
CA ARG A 122 -14.43 -4.27 -9.73
C ARG A 122 -14.27 -3.90 -11.21
N GLN A 123 -13.06 -3.56 -11.65
CA GLN A 123 -12.80 -3.19 -13.05
C GLN A 123 -13.02 -4.37 -13.99
N ALA A 124 -12.57 -5.58 -13.62
CA ALA A 124 -12.79 -6.78 -14.41
C ALA A 124 -14.29 -7.11 -14.54
N THR A 125 -15.07 -6.91 -13.48
CA THR A 125 -16.53 -7.14 -13.51
C THR A 125 -17.22 -6.13 -14.41
N LEU A 126 -16.93 -4.83 -14.28
CA LEU A 126 -17.49 -3.78 -15.14
C LEU A 126 -17.16 -4.02 -16.63
N LEU A 127 -15.97 -4.56 -16.91
CA LEU A 127 -15.58 -4.93 -18.26
C LEU A 127 -16.36 -6.17 -18.75
N ALA A 128 -16.53 -7.19 -17.90
CA ALA A 128 -17.24 -8.42 -18.25
C ALA A 128 -18.73 -8.18 -18.50
N THR A 129 -19.38 -7.32 -17.73
CA THR A 129 -20.80 -6.96 -17.88
C THR A 129 -21.06 -5.96 -19.01
N GLY A 130 -20.00 -5.32 -19.55
CA GLY A 130 -20.14 -4.26 -20.58
C GLY A 130 -20.48 -2.88 -20.03
N GLU A 131 -20.52 -2.70 -18.71
CA GLU A 131 -20.80 -1.43 -18.07
C GLU A 131 -19.73 -0.36 -18.38
N MET A 132 -18.48 -0.77 -18.62
CA MET A 132 -17.42 0.14 -19.09
C MET A 132 -17.76 0.80 -20.43
N ASP A 133 -18.37 0.04 -21.37
CA ASP A 133 -18.80 0.59 -22.65
C ASP A 133 -19.97 1.59 -22.43
N GLY A 134 -20.87 1.29 -21.49
CA GLY A 134 -21.97 2.17 -21.09
C GLY A 134 -21.46 3.51 -20.53
N LEU A 135 -20.44 3.50 -19.68
CA LEU A 135 -19.82 4.72 -19.16
C LEU A 135 -19.23 5.59 -20.29
N LEU A 136 -18.55 4.96 -21.26
CA LEU A 136 -18.00 5.67 -22.43
C LEU A 136 -19.11 6.34 -23.28
N VAL A 137 -20.24 5.66 -23.48
CA VAL A 137 -21.39 6.23 -24.21
C VAL A 137 -21.98 7.45 -23.47
N CYS A 138 -21.95 7.42 -22.13
CA CYS A 138 -22.37 8.55 -21.31
C CYS A 138 -21.32 9.68 -21.22
N GLY A 139 -20.18 9.56 -21.91
CA GLY A 139 -19.09 10.55 -21.86
C GLY A 139 -18.26 10.52 -20.58
N ILE A 140 -18.41 9.47 -19.77
CA ILE A 140 -17.66 9.28 -18.52
C ILE A 140 -16.43 8.45 -18.81
N GLU A 141 -15.25 8.92 -18.41
CA GLU A 141 -14.01 8.17 -18.56
C GLU A 141 -13.93 7.04 -17.51
N PRO A 142 -13.99 5.74 -17.91
CA PRO A 142 -14.12 4.64 -16.95
C PRO A 142 -12.90 4.49 -16.04
N LEU A 143 -11.70 4.84 -16.54
CA LEU A 143 -10.45 4.76 -15.76
C LEU A 143 -10.45 5.73 -14.59
N SER A 144 -10.67 7.01 -14.83
CA SER A 144 -10.71 8.02 -13.79
C SER A 144 -11.87 7.79 -12.82
N PHE A 145 -13.04 7.37 -13.34
CA PHE A 145 -14.21 7.07 -12.53
C PHE A 145 -13.99 5.91 -11.54
N THR A 146 -13.31 4.86 -11.95
CA THR A 146 -13.08 3.69 -11.09
C THR A 146 -11.82 3.82 -10.24
N LEU A 147 -10.74 4.37 -10.79
CA LEU A 147 -9.43 4.41 -10.17
C LEU A 147 -9.26 5.60 -9.20
N ALA A 148 -9.70 6.81 -9.59
CA ALA A 148 -9.39 8.00 -8.80
C ALA A 148 -9.89 7.94 -7.34
N PRO A 149 -11.17 7.63 -7.03
CA PRO A 149 -11.61 7.57 -5.64
C PRO A 149 -10.89 6.50 -4.84
N VAL A 150 -10.55 5.36 -5.47
CA VAL A 150 -9.86 4.25 -4.80
C VAL A 150 -8.38 4.59 -4.57
N LEU A 151 -7.70 5.20 -5.54
CA LEU A 151 -6.31 5.62 -5.39
C LEU A 151 -6.14 6.61 -4.22
N LEU A 152 -7.02 7.60 -4.13
CA LEU A 152 -6.99 8.56 -3.03
C LEU A 152 -7.25 7.88 -1.68
N ALA A 153 -8.22 6.96 -1.62
CA ALA A 153 -8.49 6.18 -0.42
C ALA A 153 -7.29 5.31 -0.01
N MET A 154 -6.63 4.65 -0.98
CA MET A 154 -5.42 3.84 -0.71
C MET A 154 -4.26 4.68 -0.21
N LEU A 155 -4.03 5.87 -0.77
CA LEU A 155 -2.99 6.80 -0.31
C LEU A 155 -3.22 7.23 1.13
N LEU A 156 -4.44 7.69 1.46
CA LEU A 156 -4.80 8.11 2.81
C LEU A 156 -4.70 6.95 3.82
N MET A 157 -5.19 5.77 3.44
CA MET A 157 -5.19 4.62 4.33
C MET A 157 -3.79 4.02 4.51
N SER A 158 -2.95 3.99 3.48
CA SER A 158 -1.55 3.53 3.61
C SER A 158 -0.77 4.41 4.57
N PHE A 159 -0.97 5.74 4.51
CA PHE A 159 -0.42 6.67 5.48
C PHE A 159 -0.95 6.40 6.90
N ALA A 160 -2.27 6.31 7.06
CA ALA A 160 -2.89 6.08 8.35
C ALA A 160 -2.45 4.74 8.97
N PHE A 161 -2.34 3.69 8.17
CA PHE A 161 -1.91 2.37 8.62
C PHE A 161 -0.44 2.32 9.01
N LEU A 162 0.43 3.08 8.34
CA LEU A 162 1.81 3.19 8.78
C LEU A 162 1.90 3.85 10.16
N VAL A 163 1.23 4.99 10.35
CA VAL A 163 1.22 5.71 11.63
C VAL A 163 0.63 4.83 12.73
N TRP A 164 -0.55 4.25 12.49
CA TRP A 164 -1.20 3.35 13.43
C TRP A 164 -0.35 2.11 13.73
N GLY A 165 0.20 1.48 12.71
CA GLY A 165 1.05 0.30 12.84
C GLY A 165 2.31 0.57 13.65
N THR A 166 2.96 1.71 13.40
CA THR A 166 4.13 2.14 14.19
C THR A 166 3.77 2.32 15.66
N LEU A 167 2.68 3.02 15.95
CA LEU A 167 2.22 3.22 17.32
C LEU A 167 1.93 1.91 18.05
N VAL A 168 1.17 1.01 17.41
CA VAL A 168 0.82 -0.30 18.00
C VAL A 168 2.05 -1.16 18.21
N THR A 169 2.94 -1.26 17.21
CA THR A 169 4.16 -2.08 17.28
C THR A 169 5.05 -1.65 18.43
N PHE A 170 5.31 -0.35 18.57
CA PHE A 170 6.19 0.14 19.64
C PHE A 170 5.52 0.18 21.00
N ALA A 171 4.21 0.40 21.08
CA ALA A 171 3.48 0.29 22.35
C ALA A 171 3.56 -1.14 22.90
N VAL A 172 3.38 -2.14 22.04
CA VAL A 172 3.46 -3.56 22.44
C VAL A 172 4.88 -3.95 22.78
N ALA A 173 5.89 -3.56 21.98
CA ALA A 173 7.31 -3.84 22.24
C ALA A 173 7.78 -3.18 23.55
N GLY A 174 7.41 -1.93 23.78
CA GLY A 174 7.72 -1.22 25.03
C GLY A 174 7.06 -1.84 26.27
N ALA A 175 5.79 -2.25 26.14
CA ALA A 175 5.09 -2.96 27.21
C ALA A 175 5.74 -4.29 27.55
N TRP A 176 6.19 -5.05 26.55
CA TRP A 176 6.95 -6.29 26.73
C TRP A 176 8.25 -6.04 27.49
N LEU A 177 9.07 -5.07 27.04
CA LEU A 177 10.35 -4.75 27.66
C LEU A 177 10.19 -4.26 29.10
N TRP A 178 9.17 -3.45 29.36
CA TRP A 178 8.86 -3.02 30.72
C TRP A 178 8.51 -4.21 31.63
N ALA A 179 7.70 -5.16 31.14
CA ALA A 179 7.29 -6.31 31.92
C ALA A 179 8.43 -7.33 32.17
N SER A 180 9.33 -7.51 31.20
CA SER A 180 10.38 -8.53 31.24
C SER A 180 11.70 -8.04 31.82
N THR A 181 12.12 -6.83 31.48
CA THR A 181 13.43 -6.26 31.86
C THR A 181 13.35 -5.10 32.84
N GLY A 182 12.15 -4.56 33.12
CA GLY A 182 11.98 -3.40 33.98
C GLY A 182 12.40 -2.06 33.33
N VAL A 183 12.70 -2.05 32.03
CA VAL A 183 13.03 -0.82 31.30
C VAL A 183 11.86 0.16 31.38
N ALA A 184 12.10 1.35 31.97
CA ALA A 184 11.06 2.35 32.13
C ALA A 184 10.49 2.80 30.78
N PRO A 185 9.15 2.93 30.65
CA PRO A 185 8.53 3.40 29.40
C PRO A 185 9.02 4.76 28.93
N SER A 186 9.38 5.67 29.87
CA SER A 186 9.97 6.96 29.54
C SER A 186 11.33 6.84 28.84
N LEU A 187 12.18 5.93 29.31
CA LEU A 187 13.48 5.66 28.71
C LEU A 187 13.31 5.05 27.30
N PHE A 188 12.37 4.11 27.14
CA PHE A 188 12.07 3.53 25.83
C PHE A 188 11.57 4.60 24.83
N LEU A 189 10.70 5.52 25.24
CA LEU A 189 10.23 6.64 24.42
C LEU A 189 11.34 7.61 24.05
N GLU A 190 12.23 7.94 24.99
CA GLU A 190 13.39 8.81 24.73
C GLU A 190 14.32 8.19 23.68
N MET A 191 14.59 6.89 23.79
CA MET A 191 15.34 6.15 22.80
C MET A 191 14.65 6.17 21.42
N LEU A 192 13.35 5.91 21.37
CA LEU A 192 12.58 5.91 20.14
C LEU A 192 12.59 7.29 19.46
N THR A 193 12.38 8.36 20.22
CA THR A 193 12.40 9.72 19.69
C THR A 193 13.79 10.16 19.21
N SER A 194 14.85 9.68 19.82
CA SER A 194 16.23 9.96 19.38
C SER A 194 16.57 9.25 18.05
N ALA A 195 15.96 8.09 17.77
CA ALA A 195 16.09 7.38 16.50
C ALA A 195 15.28 8.01 15.36
N LEU A 196 14.19 8.70 15.68
CA LEU A 196 13.27 9.29 14.70
C LEU A 196 13.76 10.68 14.28
N THR A 197 14.67 10.72 13.31
CA THR A 197 15.04 12.00 12.69
C THR A 197 13.98 12.42 11.66
N PRO A 198 13.85 13.75 11.36
CA PRO A 198 12.90 14.18 10.32
C PRO A 198 13.11 13.50 8.97
N GLY A 199 14.35 13.19 8.59
CA GLY A 199 14.69 12.50 7.36
C GLY A 199 14.13 11.07 7.34
N THR A 200 14.29 10.33 8.44
CA THR A 200 13.79 8.94 8.58
C THR A 200 12.27 8.89 8.56
N LEU A 201 11.59 9.87 9.14
CA LEU A 201 10.13 9.97 9.07
C LEU A 201 9.63 10.22 7.66
N ILE A 202 10.26 11.12 6.90
CA ILE A 202 9.91 11.37 5.51
C ILE A 202 10.10 10.10 4.68
N GLU A 203 11.22 9.41 4.84
CA GLU A 203 11.51 8.16 4.14
C GLU A 203 10.45 7.09 4.44
N ALA A 204 10.13 6.88 5.73
CA ALA A 204 9.11 5.93 6.15
C ALA A 204 7.72 6.26 5.58
N LEU A 205 7.37 7.53 5.44
CA LEU A 205 6.08 7.97 4.91
C LEU A 205 5.97 7.88 3.39
N VAL A 206 7.07 8.14 2.66
CA VAL A 206 7.06 8.11 1.18
C VAL A 206 6.88 6.70 0.64
N LYS A 207 7.51 5.68 1.24
CA LYS A 207 7.43 4.29 0.78
C LYS A 207 5.99 3.75 0.68
N PRO A 208 5.11 3.82 1.71
CA PRO A 208 3.75 3.32 1.60
C PRO A 208 2.90 4.06 0.58
N LEU A 209 3.15 5.36 0.38
CA LEU A 209 2.46 6.15 -0.65
C LEU A 209 2.87 5.68 -2.06
N LEU A 210 4.16 5.44 -2.27
CA LEU A 210 4.66 4.87 -3.52
C LEU A 210 4.06 3.48 -3.77
N PHE A 211 4.04 2.62 -2.75
CA PHE A 211 3.43 1.29 -2.84
C PHE A 211 1.93 1.36 -3.15
N ALA A 212 1.19 2.30 -2.56
CA ALA A 212 -0.24 2.49 -2.87
C ALA A 212 -0.47 2.83 -4.34
N VAL A 213 0.36 3.68 -4.93
CA VAL A 213 0.32 3.99 -6.37
C VAL A 213 0.60 2.75 -7.21
N LEU A 214 1.67 2.01 -6.88
CA LEU A 214 2.04 0.78 -7.61
C LEU A 214 0.92 -0.27 -7.53
N ILE A 215 0.34 -0.48 -6.36
CA ILE A 215 -0.78 -1.42 -6.16
C ILE A 215 -1.96 -1.02 -7.04
N ALA A 216 -2.33 0.26 -7.05
CA ALA A 216 -3.45 0.77 -7.84
C ALA A 216 -3.21 0.58 -9.35
N LEU A 217 -1.99 0.80 -9.83
CA LEU A 217 -1.61 0.58 -11.22
C LEU A 217 -1.65 -0.90 -11.60
N VAL A 218 -1.03 -1.77 -10.80
CA VAL A 218 -1.04 -3.22 -11.03
C VAL A 218 -2.48 -3.76 -11.00
N ALA A 219 -3.30 -3.29 -10.07
CA ALA A 219 -4.72 -3.64 -10.00
C ALA A 219 -5.48 -3.23 -11.26
N THR A 220 -5.24 -2.02 -11.75
CA THR A 220 -5.88 -1.50 -12.97
C THR A 220 -5.44 -2.28 -14.21
N LEU A 221 -4.15 -2.58 -14.35
CA LEU A 221 -3.63 -3.39 -15.46
C LEU A 221 -4.26 -4.78 -15.49
N ASN A 222 -4.33 -5.46 -14.34
CA ASN A 222 -4.94 -6.79 -14.26
C ASN A 222 -6.46 -6.76 -14.43
N GLY A 223 -7.13 -5.72 -13.87
CA GLY A 223 -8.56 -5.55 -13.98
C GLY A 223 -9.01 -5.36 -15.44
N ILE A 224 -8.35 -4.47 -16.18
CA ILE A 224 -8.63 -4.22 -17.59
C ILE A 224 -8.16 -5.38 -18.47
N GLY A 225 -6.99 -5.97 -18.14
CA GLY A 225 -6.43 -7.11 -18.87
C GLY A 225 -7.21 -8.42 -18.73
N ALA A 226 -8.15 -8.50 -17.79
CA ALA A 226 -8.98 -9.69 -17.55
C ALA A 226 -9.82 -10.09 -18.78
N GLY A 227 -10.23 -9.10 -19.59
CA GLY A 227 -11.11 -9.32 -20.74
C GLY A 227 -12.48 -9.88 -20.33
N ARG A 228 -13.29 -10.25 -21.34
CA ARG A 228 -14.64 -10.83 -21.13
C ARG A 228 -14.61 -12.38 -21.11
N ARG A 229 -13.53 -12.97 -20.61
CA ARG A 229 -13.35 -14.42 -20.59
C ARG A 229 -13.92 -15.04 -19.30
N PRO A 230 -14.46 -16.27 -19.35
CA PRO A 230 -14.76 -17.02 -18.14
C PRO A 230 -13.51 -17.13 -17.27
N GLY A 231 -13.62 -16.84 -15.97
CA GLY A 231 -12.49 -16.82 -15.05
C GLY A 231 -11.60 -15.56 -15.10
N GLY A 232 -11.87 -14.59 -15.99
CA GLY A 232 -11.10 -13.34 -16.08
C GLY A 232 -11.06 -12.55 -14.77
N VAL A 233 -12.19 -12.46 -14.07
CA VAL A 233 -12.29 -11.78 -12.77
C VAL A 233 -11.41 -12.44 -11.70
N ALA A 234 -11.45 -13.78 -11.62
CA ALA A 234 -10.59 -14.54 -10.69
C ALA A 234 -9.11 -14.40 -11.05
N GLY A 235 -8.79 -14.41 -12.36
CA GLY A 235 -7.44 -14.18 -12.85
C GLY A 235 -6.93 -12.77 -12.52
N ALA A 236 -7.79 -11.75 -12.62
CA ALA A 236 -7.46 -10.39 -12.24
C ALA A 236 -7.14 -10.27 -10.73
N ALA A 237 -7.93 -10.94 -9.88
CA ALA A 237 -7.69 -10.95 -8.43
C ALA A 237 -6.32 -11.56 -8.09
N THR A 238 -6.06 -12.77 -8.57
CA THR A 238 -4.81 -13.50 -8.31
C THR A 238 -3.60 -12.79 -8.92
N GLY A 239 -3.72 -12.33 -10.17
CA GLY A 239 -2.66 -11.58 -10.85
C GLY A 239 -2.32 -10.27 -10.14
N THR A 240 -3.31 -9.59 -9.58
CA THR A 240 -3.11 -8.37 -8.80
C THR A 240 -2.38 -8.65 -7.50
N MET A 241 -2.77 -9.67 -6.76
CA MET A 241 -2.09 -10.02 -5.51
C MET A 241 -0.61 -10.33 -5.76
N ILE A 242 -0.32 -11.23 -6.69
CA ILE A 242 1.07 -11.62 -7.01
C ILE A 242 1.85 -10.44 -7.58
N GLY A 243 1.28 -9.75 -8.57
CA GLY A 243 1.95 -8.63 -9.25
C GLY A 243 2.23 -7.44 -8.32
N ALA A 244 1.28 -7.09 -7.45
CA ALA A 244 1.46 -5.99 -6.49
C ALA A 244 2.51 -6.33 -5.43
N VAL A 245 2.48 -7.53 -4.86
CA VAL A 245 3.52 -7.96 -3.89
C VAL A 245 4.90 -7.97 -4.54
N THR A 246 5.00 -8.51 -5.76
CA THR A 246 6.26 -8.50 -6.51
C THR A 246 6.75 -7.07 -6.78
N ALA A 247 5.85 -6.17 -7.21
CA ALA A 247 6.20 -4.77 -7.47
C ALA A 247 6.67 -4.04 -6.20
N ILE A 248 6.02 -4.28 -5.05
CA ILE A 248 6.42 -3.73 -3.76
C ILE A 248 7.84 -4.18 -3.40
N LEU A 249 8.09 -5.49 -3.43
CA LEU A 249 9.39 -6.05 -3.04
C LEU A 249 10.52 -5.61 -3.98
N VAL A 250 10.27 -5.58 -5.30
CA VAL A 250 11.25 -5.09 -6.28
C VAL A 250 11.55 -3.62 -6.08
N THR A 251 10.52 -2.80 -5.83
CA THR A 251 10.71 -1.36 -5.60
C THR A 251 11.44 -1.10 -4.30
N ASP A 252 11.14 -1.83 -3.24
CA ASP A 252 11.84 -1.71 -1.95
C ASP A 252 13.31 -2.12 -2.07
N LEU A 253 13.58 -3.24 -2.76
CA LEU A 253 14.95 -3.68 -3.06
C LEU A 253 15.73 -2.64 -3.88
N LEU A 254 15.10 -2.07 -4.93
CA LEU A 254 15.71 -1.03 -5.73
C LEU A 254 15.99 0.24 -4.91
N TYR A 255 15.06 0.59 -4.02
CA TYR A 255 15.23 1.73 -3.14
C TYR A 255 16.45 1.56 -2.22
N ILE A 256 16.61 0.38 -1.61
CA ILE A 256 17.77 0.06 -0.76
C ILE A 256 19.06 0.18 -1.56
N VAL A 257 19.13 -0.41 -2.76
CA VAL A 257 20.33 -0.40 -3.60
C VAL A 257 20.67 0.99 -4.11
N LEU A 258 19.69 1.83 -4.48
CA LEU A 258 19.93 3.14 -5.08
C LEU A 258 20.17 4.26 -4.06
N VAL A 259 19.59 4.15 -2.87
CA VAL A 259 19.59 5.25 -1.88
C VAL A 259 20.57 4.98 -0.74
N ARG A 260 20.85 3.71 -0.41
CA ARG A 260 21.67 3.33 0.75
C ARG A 260 23.03 2.73 0.39
N VAL A 261 23.30 2.42 -0.86
CA VAL A 261 24.61 2.03 -1.36
C VAL A 261 25.27 3.23 -2.04
#